data_9c247df00731bb7f039879a7272805cd
#
_entry.id   9c247df00731bb7f039879a7272805cd
#
_cell.length_a   1.000
_cell.length_b   1.000
_cell.length_c   1.000
_cell.angle_alpha   90.00
_cell.angle_beta   90.00
_cell.angle_gamma   90.00
#
_symmetry.space_group_name_H-M   'P 1'
#
loop_
_entity.id
_entity.type
_entity.pdbx_description
1 polymer ?
#
loop_
_entity_poly.entity_id
_entity_poly.type
_entity_poly.pdbx_seq_one_letter_code
_entity_poly.pdbx_strand_id
1 'polypeptide(L)'
;MGTPEAAVSFDAVRRWRDRLRAADVAPFAGPLSSAGLSLVLADAVEALHDGALDAVAGVPGTPFATAALAVPRTVPTAPVEWCAVLLGRGTRVVLKPPAGMPGLVPLLVETARAEGLPLSAAEGHAALDGAELVVVMGEDDTVRAVRQSHPAARVLGFGHTWSIAVAHDDTSLAAVARDAMRFDGRGCLSPVAVCTPRTLDAACAVLAAAMEQAERDVPRGRITADEGAAIRTRRALARVEGVVHEADAWSVHGLPAARFAPVGLPRSIAVHALPDDAVDALLAPHAASLSTIGTDGVPPTWAHVRVCRPGDMQRPPLVRLHDGLDWIAATLRDDQADRVQR
;
A
#
# COMPACT_ATOMS: atom_id res chain seq x y z
N MET A 1 29.02 -31.98 -9.84
CA MET A 1 27.79 -32.10 -10.64
C MET A 1 26.67 -31.57 -9.75
N GLY A 2 26.33 -30.26 -9.89
CA GLY A 2 25.19 -29.67 -9.19
C GLY A 2 23.90 -30.18 -9.82
N THR A 3 23.00 -30.68 -9.01
CA THR A 3 21.61 -30.92 -9.40
C THR A 3 21.07 -29.66 -10.07
N PRO A 4 20.42 -29.73 -11.23
CA PRO A 4 19.76 -28.56 -11.79
C PRO A 4 18.71 -28.10 -10.77
N GLU A 5 18.91 -26.90 -10.21
CA GLU A 5 17.89 -26.21 -9.42
C GLU A 5 16.62 -26.17 -10.31
N ALA A 6 15.55 -26.83 -9.86
CA ALA A 6 14.31 -26.86 -10.61
C ALA A 6 13.91 -25.41 -10.87
N ALA A 7 13.72 -25.06 -12.13
CA ALA A 7 13.33 -23.72 -12.52
C ALA A 7 12.05 -23.36 -11.75
N VAL A 8 12.15 -22.43 -10.80
CA VAL A 8 11.00 -21.88 -10.09
C VAL A 8 10.10 -21.25 -11.16
N SER A 9 8.83 -21.55 -11.12
CA SER A 9 7.87 -21.14 -12.15
C SER A 9 6.72 -20.38 -11.54
N PHE A 10 6.06 -19.57 -12.33
CA PHE A 10 4.81 -18.92 -11.94
C PHE A 10 3.71 -19.90 -11.54
N ASP A 11 3.81 -21.19 -11.93
CA ASP A 11 2.88 -22.23 -11.45
C ASP A 11 3.04 -22.49 -9.94
N ALA A 12 4.26 -22.47 -9.41
CA ALA A 12 4.48 -22.56 -7.97
C ALA A 12 3.91 -21.31 -7.25
N VAL A 13 4.02 -20.12 -7.88
CA VAL A 13 3.42 -18.90 -7.35
C VAL A 13 1.89 -18.96 -7.34
N ARG A 14 1.25 -19.56 -8.37
CA ARG A 14 -0.20 -19.78 -8.40
C ARG A 14 -0.65 -20.68 -7.26
N ARG A 15 0.06 -21.80 -7.01
CA ARG A 15 -0.22 -22.68 -5.86
C ARG A 15 0.01 -21.98 -4.53
N TRP A 16 1.07 -21.17 -4.41
CA TRP A 16 1.30 -20.35 -3.21
C TRP A 16 0.17 -19.36 -2.98
N ARG A 17 -0.26 -18.63 -4.00
CA ARG A 17 -1.45 -17.75 -3.95
C ARG A 17 -2.68 -18.50 -3.41
N ASP A 18 -2.94 -19.72 -3.92
CA ASP A 18 -4.12 -20.49 -3.54
C ASP A 18 -4.03 -20.98 -2.08
N ARG A 19 -2.80 -21.26 -1.58
CA ARG A 19 -2.57 -21.51 -0.15
C ARG A 19 -2.82 -20.27 0.70
N LEU A 20 -2.37 -19.11 0.28
CA LEU A 20 -2.63 -17.85 0.99
C LEU A 20 -4.14 -17.55 1.06
N ARG A 21 -4.87 -17.83 -0.02
CA ARG A 21 -6.33 -17.67 -0.06
C ARG A 21 -7.06 -18.56 0.97
N ALA A 22 -6.52 -19.74 1.24
CA ALA A 22 -7.11 -20.71 2.19
C ALA A 22 -6.58 -20.54 3.62
N ALA A 23 -5.62 -19.65 3.86
CA ALA A 23 -4.96 -19.55 5.16
C ALA A 23 -5.81 -18.86 6.22
N ASP A 24 -5.76 -19.37 7.46
CA ASP A 24 -6.24 -18.64 8.64
C ASP A 24 -5.20 -17.57 9.03
N VAL A 25 -5.61 -16.32 9.02
CA VAL A 25 -4.74 -15.18 9.35
C VAL A 25 -4.93 -14.64 10.77
N ALA A 26 -5.89 -15.15 11.51
CA ALA A 26 -6.18 -14.68 12.87
C ALA A 26 -4.95 -14.70 13.80
N PRO A 27 -4.06 -15.72 13.74
CA PRO A 27 -2.84 -15.75 14.55
C PRO A 27 -1.83 -14.66 14.23
N PHE A 28 -1.91 -14.06 13.05
CA PHE A 28 -0.95 -13.08 12.52
C PHE A 28 -1.46 -11.63 12.61
N ALA A 29 -2.61 -11.40 13.23
CA ALA A 29 -3.15 -10.07 13.45
C ALA A 29 -2.14 -9.20 14.19
N GLY A 30 -1.72 -8.12 13.55
CA GLY A 30 -0.77 -7.13 14.09
C GLY A 30 -1.52 -5.86 14.52
N PRO A 31 -1.27 -4.73 13.85
CA PRO A 31 -2.03 -3.50 14.08
C PRO A 31 -3.46 -3.56 13.55
N LEU A 32 -3.76 -4.42 12.55
CA LEU A 32 -5.11 -4.62 12.03
C LEU A 32 -5.90 -5.61 12.89
N SER A 33 -7.23 -5.51 12.85
CA SER A 33 -8.10 -6.58 13.35
C SER A 33 -7.98 -7.83 12.49
N SER A 34 -8.38 -9.00 13.00
CA SER A 34 -8.38 -10.24 12.22
C SER A 34 -9.24 -10.12 10.96
N ALA A 35 -10.42 -9.49 11.06
CA ALA A 35 -11.27 -9.22 9.91
C ALA A 35 -10.59 -8.28 8.90
N GLY A 36 -9.93 -7.22 9.38
CA GLY A 36 -9.18 -6.30 8.54
C GLY A 36 -8.02 -6.98 7.82
N LEU A 37 -7.27 -7.82 8.53
CA LEU A 37 -6.17 -8.57 7.92
C LEU A 37 -6.65 -9.58 6.88
N SER A 38 -7.75 -10.30 7.17
CA SER A 38 -8.37 -11.22 6.20
C SER A 38 -8.81 -10.51 4.93
N LEU A 39 -9.46 -9.35 5.07
CA LEU A 39 -9.91 -8.53 3.93
C LEU A 39 -8.74 -8.11 3.05
N VAL A 40 -7.70 -7.51 3.63
CA VAL A 40 -6.57 -6.98 2.83
C VAL A 40 -5.68 -8.09 2.24
N LEU A 41 -5.61 -9.27 2.88
CA LEU A 41 -4.94 -10.42 2.28
C LEU A 41 -5.74 -10.97 1.11
N ALA A 42 -7.07 -11.05 1.22
CA ALA A 42 -7.93 -11.47 0.11
C ALA A 42 -7.77 -10.52 -1.10
N ASP A 43 -7.77 -9.20 -0.87
CA ASP A 43 -7.50 -8.20 -1.93
C ASP A 43 -6.12 -8.43 -2.58
N ALA A 44 -5.07 -8.65 -1.79
CA ALA A 44 -3.71 -8.87 -2.31
C ALA A 44 -3.60 -10.19 -3.11
N VAL A 45 -4.27 -11.23 -2.68
CA VAL A 45 -4.32 -12.53 -3.38
C VAL A 45 -5.13 -12.43 -4.67
N GLU A 46 -6.22 -11.67 -4.68
CA GLU A 46 -7.03 -11.43 -5.90
C GLU A 46 -6.23 -10.68 -6.97
N ALA A 47 -5.37 -9.73 -6.59
CA ALA A 47 -4.49 -9.03 -7.52
C ALA A 47 -3.52 -9.98 -8.27
N LEU A 48 -3.23 -11.16 -7.70
CA LEU A 48 -2.37 -12.19 -8.29
C LEU A 48 -3.14 -13.17 -9.21
N HIS A 49 -4.22 -12.73 -9.87
CA HIS A 49 -4.95 -13.60 -10.81
C HIS A 49 -4.07 -14.07 -11.98
N ASP A 50 -4.45 -15.16 -12.63
CA ASP A 50 -3.61 -15.83 -13.62
C ASP A 50 -3.16 -14.90 -14.75
N GLY A 51 -4.08 -14.10 -15.29
CA GLY A 51 -3.75 -13.14 -16.36
C GLY A 51 -2.74 -12.07 -15.92
N ALA A 52 -2.75 -11.64 -14.65
CA ALA A 52 -1.75 -10.72 -14.12
C ALA A 52 -0.37 -11.39 -13.98
N LEU A 53 -0.34 -12.63 -13.50
CA LEU A 53 0.90 -13.41 -13.40
C LEU A 53 1.47 -13.75 -14.79
N ASP A 54 0.62 -14.05 -15.77
CA ASP A 54 1.04 -14.28 -17.16
C ASP A 54 1.64 -13.01 -17.79
N ALA A 55 1.02 -11.86 -17.55
CA ALA A 55 1.54 -10.57 -18.01
C ALA A 55 2.92 -10.28 -17.41
N VAL A 56 3.11 -10.55 -16.10
CA VAL A 56 4.43 -10.42 -15.45
C VAL A 56 5.43 -11.39 -16.04
N ALA A 57 5.05 -12.66 -16.25
CA ALA A 57 5.92 -13.67 -16.85
C ALA A 57 6.38 -13.30 -18.26
N GLY A 58 5.52 -12.59 -19.01
CA GLY A 58 5.81 -12.11 -20.37
C GLY A 58 6.78 -10.93 -20.45
N VAL A 59 7.10 -10.24 -19.36
CA VAL A 59 8.07 -9.13 -19.37
C VAL A 59 9.49 -9.70 -19.48
N PRO A 60 10.23 -9.41 -20.58
CA PRO A 60 11.57 -9.96 -20.80
C PRO A 60 12.60 -9.28 -19.89
N GLY A 61 13.68 -10.01 -19.57
CA GLY A 61 14.83 -9.50 -18.84
C GLY A 61 15.44 -10.55 -17.91
N THR A 62 16.62 -10.26 -17.40
CA THR A 62 17.37 -11.13 -16.50
C THR A 62 17.03 -10.82 -15.05
N PRO A 63 16.51 -11.78 -14.26
CA PRO A 63 16.19 -11.52 -12.85
C PRO A 63 17.47 -11.34 -12.02
N PHE A 64 17.36 -10.66 -10.90
CA PHE A 64 18.37 -10.68 -9.84
C PHE A 64 18.41 -12.08 -9.19
N ALA A 65 19.60 -12.55 -8.81
CA ALA A 65 19.71 -13.84 -8.13
C ALA A 65 19.16 -13.77 -6.68
N THR A 66 19.31 -12.61 -6.03
CA THR A 66 18.89 -12.40 -4.64
C THR A 66 18.20 -11.05 -4.47
N ALA A 67 17.12 -11.05 -3.70
CA ALA A 67 16.43 -9.82 -3.30
C ALA A 67 16.13 -9.84 -1.80
N ALA A 68 16.16 -8.66 -1.18
CA ALA A 68 15.70 -8.46 0.19
C ALA A 68 14.59 -7.40 0.24
N LEU A 69 13.54 -7.66 1.02
CA LEU A 69 12.40 -6.77 1.19
C LEU A 69 12.29 -6.31 2.64
N ALA A 70 12.43 -5.03 2.89
CA ALA A 70 12.04 -4.44 4.17
C ALA A 70 10.53 -4.26 4.22
N VAL A 71 9.87 -5.10 5.02
CA VAL A 71 8.40 -5.15 5.13
C VAL A 71 7.90 -3.92 5.90
N PRO A 72 6.93 -3.17 5.38
CA PRO A 72 6.38 -2.01 6.07
C PRO A 72 5.53 -2.45 7.26
N ARG A 73 5.52 -1.63 8.32
CA ARG A 73 4.76 -1.90 9.55
C ARG A 73 3.26 -1.86 9.36
N THR A 74 2.77 -0.97 8.50
CA THR A 74 1.35 -0.59 8.40
C THR A 74 0.62 -1.29 7.28
N VAL A 75 1.33 -1.85 6.31
CA VAL A 75 0.77 -2.56 5.14
C VAL A 75 1.34 -3.98 5.09
N PRO A 76 0.83 -4.89 5.92
CA PRO A 76 1.42 -6.23 6.09
C PRO A 76 1.36 -7.10 4.82
N THR A 77 0.50 -6.76 3.87
CA THR A 77 0.35 -7.49 2.59
C THR A 77 1.23 -6.93 1.47
N ALA A 78 1.90 -5.80 1.66
CA ALA A 78 2.78 -5.23 0.64
C ALA A 78 3.83 -6.23 0.09
N PRO A 79 4.45 -7.12 0.90
CA PRO A 79 5.40 -8.08 0.35
C PRO A 79 4.77 -9.15 -0.55
N VAL A 80 3.46 -9.36 -0.55
CA VAL A 80 2.80 -10.44 -1.32
C VAL A 80 3.03 -10.27 -2.82
N GLU A 81 2.77 -9.08 -3.36
CA GLU A 81 2.98 -8.81 -4.79
C GLU A 81 4.46 -8.87 -5.19
N TRP A 82 5.36 -8.31 -4.37
CA TRP A 82 6.80 -8.36 -4.61
C TRP A 82 7.34 -9.80 -4.61
N CYS A 83 6.93 -10.60 -3.62
CA CYS A 83 7.28 -12.00 -3.56
C CYS A 83 6.78 -12.76 -4.79
N ALA A 84 5.52 -12.54 -5.21
CA ALA A 84 4.97 -13.21 -6.39
C ALA A 84 5.79 -12.94 -7.65
N VAL A 85 6.19 -11.69 -7.89
CA VAL A 85 6.99 -11.29 -9.05
C VAL A 85 8.40 -11.85 -8.97
N LEU A 86 9.08 -11.66 -7.85
CA LEU A 86 10.50 -12.07 -7.69
C LEU A 86 10.66 -13.59 -7.66
N LEU A 87 9.85 -14.30 -6.87
CA LEU A 87 9.88 -15.75 -6.77
C LEU A 87 9.49 -16.44 -8.09
N GLY A 88 8.45 -15.91 -8.78
CA GLY A 88 8.05 -16.44 -10.08
C GLY A 88 9.15 -16.37 -11.14
N ARG A 89 10.09 -15.44 -10.99
CA ARG A 89 11.28 -15.26 -11.83
C ARG A 89 12.51 -16.03 -11.36
N GLY A 90 12.41 -16.78 -10.24
CA GLY A 90 13.52 -17.57 -9.71
C GLY A 90 14.46 -16.80 -8.76
N THR A 91 14.14 -15.56 -8.40
CA THR A 91 14.89 -14.78 -7.41
C THR A 91 14.72 -15.39 -6.01
N ARG A 92 15.81 -15.58 -5.27
CA ARG A 92 15.75 -15.89 -3.83
C ARG A 92 15.40 -14.63 -3.05
N VAL A 93 14.39 -14.72 -2.18
CA VAL A 93 13.86 -13.56 -1.47
C VAL A 93 14.04 -13.72 0.03
N VAL A 94 14.53 -12.66 0.68
CA VAL A 94 14.61 -12.53 2.13
C VAL A 94 13.66 -11.42 2.60
N LEU A 95 12.74 -11.73 3.48
CA LEU A 95 11.87 -10.74 4.12
C LEU A 95 12.52 -10.27 5.44
N LYS A 96 12.62 -8.95 5.61
CA LYS A 96 12.99 -8.31 6.87
C LYS A 96 11.73 -7.73 7.51
N PRO A 97 11.14 -8.41 8.51
CA PRO A 97 9.99 -7.87 9.23
C PRO A 97 10.36 -6.60 10.02
N PRO A 98 9.39 -5.76 10.37
CA PRO A 98 9.58 -4.69 11.34
C PRO A 98 9.99 -5.26 12.70
N ALA A 99 10.87 -4.58 13.43
CA ALA A 99 11.34 -5.03 14.74
C ALA A 99 10.17 -5.28 15.71
N GLY A 100 10.14 -6.48 16.30
CA GLY A 100 9.13 -6.89 17.27
C GLY A 100 7.72 -7.11 16.68
N MET A 101 7.57 -7.10 15.34
CA MET A 101 6.27 -7.27 14.68
C MET A 101 6.41 -8.13 13.41
N PRO A 102 6.44 -9.46 13.54
CA PRO A 102 6.60 -10.35 12.39
C PRO A 102 5.41 -10.28 11.40
N GLY A 103 4.21 -9.91 11.84
CA GLY A 103 3.03 -9.79 10.99
C GLY A 103 2.75 -11.07 10.20
N LEU A 104 2.50 -10.92 8.88
CA LEU A 104 2.25 -12.04 7.96
C LEU A 104 3.53 -12.79 7.53
N VAL A 105 4.73 -12.31 7.85
CA VAL A 105 5.99 -12.89 7.35
C VAL A 105 6.12 -14.40 7.64
N PRO A 106 5.79 -14.92 8.84
CA PRO A 106 5.84 -16.36 9.10
C PRO A 106 4.92 -17.16 8.16
N LEU A 107 3.69 -16.69 7.95
CA LEU A 107 2.72 -17.32 7.03
C LEU A 107 3.24 -17.33 5.60
N LEU A 108 3.76 -16.20 5.11
CA LEU A 108 4.31 -16.10 3.75
C LEU A 108 5.46 -17.08 3.53
N VAL A 109 6.37 -17.19 4.51
CA VAL A 109 7.53 -18.12 4.42
C VAL A 109 7.08 -19.57 4.50
N GLU A 110 6.19 -19.93 5.41
CA GLU A 110 5.69 -21.29 5.57
C GLU A 110 4.97 -21.78 4.31
N THR A 111 4.05 -20.98 3.81
CA THR A 111 3.26 -21.31 2.61
C THR A 111 4.13 -21.37 1.35
N ALA A 112 5.12 -20.47 1.21
CA ALA A 112 6.07 -20.49 0.11
C ALA A 112 6.97 -21.73 0.14
N ARG A 113 7.45 -22.11 1.32
CA ARG A 113 8.26 -23.35 1.51
C ARG A 113 7.49 -24.60 1.08
N ALA A 114 6.19 -24.66 1.40
CA ALA A 114 5.33 -25.79 1.00
C ALA A 114 5.20 -25.94 -0.52
N GLU A 115 5.46 -24.88 -1.29
CA GLU A 115 5.46 -24.88 -2.76
C GLU A 115 6.89 -24.91 -3.36
N GLY A 116 7.92 -25.07 -2.52
CA GLY A 116 9.32 -25.09 -2.98
C GLY A 116 9.85 -23.73 -3.43
N LEU A 117 9.18 -22.63 -3.06
CA LEU A 117 9.62 -21.27 -3.39
C LEU A 117 10.74 -20.82 -2.44
N PRO A 118 11.82 -20.18 -2.96
CA PRO A 118 12.99 -19.78 -2.18
C PRO A 118 12.73 -18.47 -1.39
N LEU A 119 11.77 -18.51 -0.48
CA LEU A 119 11.42 -17.41 0.43
C LEU A 119 11.89 -17.72 1.85
N SER A 120 12.56 -16.77 2.47
CA SER A 120 13.02 -16.83 3.86
C SER A 120 12.77 -15.51 4.58
N ALA A 121 13.00 -15.49 5.88
CA ALA A 121 12.97 -14.25 6.67
C ALA A 121 14.20 -14.17 7.56
N ALA A 122 14.66 -12.96 7.80
CA ALA A 122 15.72 -12.66 8.75
C ALA A 122 15.45 -11.33 9.46
N GLU A 123 15.88 -11.22 10.71
CA GLU A 123 15.73 -9.99 11.51
C GLU A 123 16.97 -9.09 11.40
N GLY A 124 16.79 -7.83 11.76
CA GLY A 124 17.88 -6.85 11.79
C GLY A 124 18.31 -6.34 10.42
N HIS A 125 19.29 -5.44 10.42
CA HIS A 125 19.79 -4.82 9.18
C HIS A 125 20.55 -5.82 8.30
N ALA A 126 21.24 -6.78 8.90
CA ALA A 126 21.96 -7.84 8.18
C ALA A 126 21.06 -8.69 7.25
N ALA A 127 19.74 -8.64 7.43
CA ALA A 127 18.80 -9.28 6.51
C ALA A 127 18.86 -8.72 5.08
N LEU A 128 19.39 -7.52 4.90
CA LEU A 128 19.53 -6.86 3.60
C LEU A 128 20.92 -7.06 2.98
N ASP A 129 21.88 -7.57 3.76
CA ASP A 129 23.27 -7.71 3.31
C ASP A 129 23.40 -8.78 2.20
N GLY A 130 24.21 -8.47 1.19
CA GLY A 130 24.48 -9.38 0.09
C GLY A 130 23.31 -9.57 -0.91
N ALA A 131 22.21 -8.87 -0.74
CA ALA A 131 21.15 -8.81 -1.74
C ALA A 131 21.58 -7.96 -2.94
N GLU A 132 21.31 -8.44 -4.15
CA GLU A 132 21.54 -7.67 -5.38
C GLU A 132 20.46 -6.61 -5.60
N LEU A 133 19.24 -6.90 -5.16
CA LEU A 133 18.09 -6.01 -5.16
C LEU A 133 17.56 -5.83 -3.74
N VAL A 134 17.41 -4.58 -3.30
CA VAL A 134 16.76 -4.25 -2.03
C VAL A 134 15.51 -3.43 -2.30
N VAL A 135 14.36 -3.89 -1.81
CA VAL A 135 13.10 -3.14 -1.83
C VAL A 135 12.83 -2.62 -0.43
N VAL A 136 12.67 -1.33 -0.29
CA VAL A 136 12.38 -0.69 0.98
C VAL A 136 11.18 0.25 0.85
N MET A 137 10.18 0.05 1.72
CA MET A 137 8.99 0.88 1.84
C MET A 137 8.95 1.46 3.25
N GLY A 138 8.93 2.78 3.36
CA GLY A 138 8.94 3.43 4.68
C GLY A 138 9.22 4.93 4.60
N GLU A 139 9.60 5.52 5.72
CA GLU A 139 9.96 6.94 5.80
C GLU A 139 11.16 7.26 4.90
N ASP A 140 11.22 8.47 4.36
CA ASP A 140 12.28 8.91 3.44
C ASP A 140 13.69 8.76 4.04
N ASP A 141 13.83 8.99 5.34
CA ASP A 141 15.09 8.80 6.06
C ASP A 141 15.51 7.32 6.09
N THR A 142 14.55 6.40 6.23
CA THR A 142 14.82 4.95 6.16
C THR A 142 15.30 4.56 4.76
N VAL A 143 14.61 5.04 3.72
CA VAL A 143 15.01 4.79 2.33
C VAL A 143 16.42 5.31 2.06
N ARG A 144 16.71 6.53 2.52
CA ARG A 144 18.04 7.15 2.39
C ARG A 144 19.12 6.34 3.11
N ALA A 145 18.87 5.93 4.35
CA ALA A 145 19.79 5.13 5.14
C ALA A 145 20.11 3.77 4.49
N VAL A 146 19.10 3.09 3.94
CA VAL A 146 19.28 1.82 3.23
C VAL A 146 20.12 2.03 1.97
N ARG A 147 19.87 3.07 1.16
CA ARG A 147 20.68 3.38 -0.03
C ARG A 147 22.16 3.63 0.34
N GLN A 148 22.41 4.35 1.44
CA GLN A 148 23.77 4.64 1.89
C GLN A 148 24.50 3.39 2.42
N SER A 149 23.80 2.50 3.12
CA SER A 149 24.40 1.30 3.70
C SER A 149 24.57 0.14 2.71
N HIS A 150 23.87 0.16 1.56
CA HIS A 150 23.92 -0.89 0.54
C HIS A 150 24.27 -0.34 -0.84
N PRO A 151 25.45 0.32 -1.02
CA PRO A 151 25.79 0.99 -2.28
C PRO A 151 26.01 0.04 -3.46
N ALA A 152 26.27 -1.26 -3.20
CA ALA A 152 26.42 -2.27 -4.24
C ALA A 152 25.10 -2.88 -4.69
N ALA A 153 24.00 -2.69 -3.96
CA ALA A 153 22.68 -3.20 -4.30
C ALA A 153 21.90 -2.18 -5.15
N ARG A 154 21.06 -2.68 -6.05
CA ARG A 154 19.99 -1.85 -6.61
C ARG A 154 18.94 -1.63 -5.53
N VAL A 155 18.69 -0.39 -5.12
CA VAL A 155 17.71 -0.08 -4.08
C VAL A 155 16.48 0.58 -4.70
N LEU A 156 15.34 -0.13 -4.67
CA LEU A 156 14.03 0.40 -4.98
C LEU A 156 13.41 0.91 -3.67
N GLY A 157 13.42 2.21 -3.50
CA GLY A 157 12.94 2.86 -2.29
C GLY A 157 11.64 3.63 -2.53
N PHE A 158 10.60 3.30 -1.77
CA PHE A 158 9.30 3.95 -1.77
C PHE A 158 9.13 4.71 -0.46
N GLY A 159 9.24 6.04 -0.57
CA GLY A 159 9.19 6.97 0.55
C GLY A 159 7.77 7.31 0.98
N HIS A 160 7.64 8.43 1.71
CA HIS A 160 6.36 8.88 2.22
C HIS A 160 5.52 9.53 1.11
N THR A 161 4.49 8.82 0.68
CA THR A 161 3.45 9.32 -0.24
C THR A 161 2.06 9.14 0.39
N TRP A 162 1.08 9.84 -0.14
CA TRP A 162 -0.31 9.77 0.33
C TRP A 162 -1.28 9.89 -0.85
N SER A 163 -2.54 9.59 -0.60
CA SER A 163 -3.58 9.55 -1.62
C SER A 163 -4.78 10.38 -1.23
N ILE A 164 -5.52 10.84 -2.22
CA ILE A 164 -6.76 11.59 -2.05
C ILE A 164 -7.88 11.02 -2.92
N ALA A 165 -9.10 11.42 -2.61
CA ALA A 165 -10.23 11.17 -3.51
C ALA A 165 -10.85 12.48 -4.01
N VAL A 166 -11.47 12.42 -5.20
CA VAL A 166 -12.36 13.44 -5.74
C VAL A 166 -13.69 12.75 -6.04
N ALA A 167 -14.73 13.06 -5.28
CA ALA A 167 -15.99 12.32 -5.32
C ALA A 167 -17.20 13.26 -5.49
N HIS A 168 -18.07 12.96 -6.45
CA HIS A 168 -19.16 13.85 -6.87
C HIS A 168 -20.51 13.42 -6.33
N ASP A 169 -20.69 12.13 -6.04
CA ASP A 169 -21.97 11.59 -5.59
C ASP A 169 -21.85 10.75 -4.29
N ASP A 170 -23.00 10.36 -3.73
CA ASP A 170 -23.07 9.61 -2.48
C ASP A 170 -22.45 8.22 -2.60
N THR A 171 -22.54 7.60 -3.78
CA THR A 171 -21.98 6.26 -4.04
C THR A 171 -20.47 6.30 -3.99
N SER A 172 -19.88 7.31 -4.64
CA SER A 172 -18.45 7.54 -4.67
C SER A 172 -17.91 7.93 -3.29
N LEU A 173 -18.60 8.80 -2.54
CA LEU A 173 -18.26 9.12 -1.16
C LEU A 173 -18.29 7.89 -0.25
N ALA A 174 -19.31 7.03 -0.38
CA ALA A 174 -19.37 5.78 0.37
C ALA A 174 -18.25 4.79 -0.02
N ALA A 175 -17.83 4.82 -1.30
CA ALA A 175 -16.69 4.02 -1.76
C ALA A 175 -15.37 4.53 -1.17
N VAL A 176 -15.18 5.85 -1.11
CA VAL A 176 -14.01 6.48 -0.44
C VAL A 176 -13.94 6.07 1.04
N ALA A 177 -15.07 6.04 1.75
CA ALA A 177 -15.09 5.57 3.13
C ALA A 177 -14.55 4.14 3.27
N ARG A 178 -14.93 3.22 2.37
CA ARG A 178 -14.38 1.84 2.36
C ARG A 178 -12.87 1.81 2.10
N ASP A 179 -12.36 2.66 1.20
CA ASP A 179 -10.91 2.79 0.97
C ASP A 179 -10.19 3.35 2.21
N ALA A 180 -10.75 4.36 2.87
CA ALA A 180 -10.20 4.94 4.09
C ALA A 180 -10.17 3.95 5.28
N MET A 181 -11.08 2.97 5.29
CA MET A 181 -11.18 1.97 6.36
C MET A 181 -10.21 0.80 6.17
N ARG A 182 -9.82 0.47 4.92
CA ARG A 182 -8.79 -0.54 4.66
C ARG A 182 -7.45 -0.13 5.25
N PHE A 183 -6.68 -1.10 5.72
CA PHE A 183 -5.43 -0.87 6.45
C PHE A 183 -5.56 0.13 7.61
N ASP A 184 -6.79 0.34 8.11
CA ASP A 184 -7.11 1.38 9.11
C ASP A 184 -6.66 2.79 8.68
N GLY A 185 -6.67 3.07 7.38
CA GLY A 185 -6.23 4.36 6.85
C GLY A 185 -4.72 4.63 6.93
N ARG A 186 -3.90 3.61 7.18
CA ARG A 186 -2.44 3.75 7.37
C ARG A 186 -1.61 3.50 6.11
N GLY A 187 -2.19 3.00 5.04
CA GLY A 187 -1.47 2.75 3.78
C GLY A 187 -1.29 4.02 2.95
N CYS A 188 -0.22 4.07 2.13
CA CYS A 188 0.01 5.20 1.21
C CYS A 188 -1.12 5.38 0.17
N LEU A 189 -1.85 4.32 -0.13
CA LEU A 189 -3.02 4.35 -1.01
C LEU A 189 -4.33 4.72 -0.29
N SER A 190 -4.31 4.87 1.05
CA SER A 190 -5.47 5.30 1.81
C SER A 190 -5.76 6.78 1.56
N PRO A 191 -7.02 7.16 1.24
CA PRO A 191 -7.36 8.55 1.07
C PRO A 191 -7.28 9.30 2.42
N VAL A 192 -6.41 10.30 2.49
CA VAL A 192 -6.26 11.18 3.67
C VAL A 192 -7.18 12.40 3.60
N ALA A 193 -7.71 12.67 2.41
CA ALA A 193 -8.68 13.71 2.15
C ALA A 193 -9.59 13.34 0.98
N VAL A 194 -10.77 13.95 0.95
CA VAL A 194 -11.68 13.94 -0.21
C VAL A 194 -12.05 15.38 -0.59
N CYS A 195 -11.96 15.66 -1.88
CA CYS A 195 -12.47 16.87 -2.51
C CYS A 195 -13.83 16.58 -3.14
N THR A 196 -14.80 17.48 -3.02
CA THR A 196 -16.14 17.26 -3.57
C THR A 196 -16.85 18.59 -3.88
N PRO A 197 -17.62 18.67 -4.98
CA PRO A 197 -18.45 19.85 -5.27
C PRO A 197 -19.72 19.92 -4.40
N ARG A 198 -19.98 18.92 -3.58
CA ARG A 198 -21.14 18.89 -2.68
C ARG A 198 -20.92 19.85 -1.50
N THR A 199 -22.02 20.21 -0.83
CA THR A 199 -21.91 20.98 0.42
C THR A 199 -21.16 20.14 1.48
N LEU A 200 -20.39 20.82 2.31
CA LEU A 200 -19.55 20.20 3.33
C LEU A 200 -20.35 19.29 4.27
N ASP A 201 -21.49 19.77 4.75
CA ASP A 201 -22.35 19.03 5.68
C ASP A 201 -22.91 17.74 5.03
N ALA A 202 -23.40 17.84 3.78
CA ALA A 202 -23.94 16.68 3.06
C ALA A 202 -22.85 15.62 2.81
N ALA A 203 -21.68 16.03 2.36
CA ALA A 203 -20.56 15.10 2.12
C ALA A 203 -20.06 14.43 3.40
N CYS A 204 -19.90 15.21 4.48
CA CYS A 204 -19.50 14.69 5.79
C CYS A 204 -20.52 13.70 6.35
N ALA A 205 -21.82 13.96 6.21
CA ALA A 205 -22.88 13.06 6.68
C ALA A 205 -22.86 11.72 5.93
N VAL A 206 -22.71 11.73 4.60
CA VAL A 206 -22.62 10.52 3.77
C VAL A 206 -21.38 9.70 4.14
N LEU A 207 -20.21 10.33 4.23
CA LEU A 207 -18.98 9.68 4.65
C LEU A 207 -19.09 9.07 6.05
N ALA A 208 -19.64 9.82 7.00
CA ALA A 208 -19.83 9.35 8.36
C ALA A 208 -20.72 8.11 8.44
N ALA A 209 -21.85 8.10 7.73
CA ALA A 209 -22.73 6.94 7.65
C ALA A 209 -22.04 5.72 7.02
N ALA A 210 -21.24 5.94 5.98
CA ALA A 210 -20.49 4.88 5.30
C ALA A 210 -19.34 4.35 6.16
N MET A 211 -18.62 5.20 6.91
CA MET A 211 -17.58 4.79 7.84
C MET A 211 -18.14 3.99 9.01
N GLU A 212 -19.29 4.39 9.52
CA GLU A 212 -20.01 3.64 10.56
C GLU A 212 -20.43 2.25 10.09
N GLN A 213 -20.89 2.11 8.84
CA GLN A 213 -21.18 0.80 8.25
C GLN A 213 -19.92 -0.04 8.07
N ALA A 214 -18.86 0.56 7.53
CA ALA A 214 -17.60 -0.15 7.30
C ALA A 214 -16.93 -0.59 8.61
N GLU A 215 -17.11 0.16 9.71
CA GLU A 215 -16.64 -0.24 11.06
C GLU A 215 -17.36 -1.48 11.58
N ARG A 216 -18.68 -1.58 11.32
CA ARG A 216 -19.44 -2.80 11.69
C ARG A 216 -18.96 -4.02 10.90
N ASP A 217 -18.64 -3.84 9.62
CA ASP A 217 -18.20 -4.92 8.75
C ASP A 217 -16.74 -5.34 9.06
N VAL A 218 -15.89 -4.37 9.33
CA VAL A 218 -14.46 -4.55 9.61
C VAL A 218 -14.04 -3.68 10.79
N PRO A 219 -14.14 -4.18 12.03
CA PRO A 219 -13.75 -3.44 13.21
C PRO A 219 -12.28 -2.97 13.15
N ARG A 220 -12.02 -1.77 13.65
CA ARG A 220 -10.66 -1.22 13.73
C ARG A 220 -9.73 -2.12 14.53
N GLY A 221 -8.49 -2.21 14.09
CA GLY A 221 -7.41 -2.84 14.83
C GLY A 221 -6.90 -1.99 15.99
N ARG A 222 -5.71 -2.34 16.47
CA ARG A 222 -5.10 -1.64 17.61
C ARG A 222 -4.55 -0.27 17.18
N ILE A 223 -4.64 0.69 18.08
CA ILE A 223 -3.95 1.98 17.96
C ILE A 223 -2.91 2.09 19.08
N THR A 224 -1.81 2.76 18.79
CA THR A 224 -0.81 3.08 19.80
C THR A 224 -1.28 4.24 20.68
N ALA A 225 -0.61 4.47 21.81
CA ALA A 225 -0.90 5.61 22.68
C ALA A 225 -0.70 6.95 21.93
N ASP A 226 0.35 7.02 21.09
CA ASP A 226 0.68 8.21 20.30
C ASP A 226 -0.37 8.47 19.22
N GLU A 227 -0.80 7.43 18.47
CA GLU A 227 -1.90 7.55 17.51
C GLU A 227 -3.18 8.02 18.21
N GLY A 228 -3.50 7.45 19.36
CA GLY A 228 -4.66 7.86 20.16
C GLY A 228 -4.59 9.33 20.62
N ALA A 229 -3.42 9.80 21.03
CA ALA A 229 -3.20 11.21 21.38
C ALA A 229 -3.36 12.12 20.15
N ALA A 230 -2.75 11.75 19.02
CA ALA A 230 -2.85 12.51 17.77
C ALA A 230 -4.31 12.60 17.27
N ILE A 231 -5.06 11.48 17.32
CA ILE A 231 -6.49 11.46 16.96
C ILE A 231 -7.29 12.43 17.85
N ARG A 232 -7.12 12.38 19.17
CA ARG A 232 -7.82 13.30 20.09
C ARG A 232 -7.48 14.76 19.80
N THR A 233 -6.21 15.07 19.61
CA THR A 233 -5.75 16.44 19.27
C THR A 233 -6.37 16.90 17.97
N ARG A 234 -6.33 16.08 16.92
CA ARG A 234 -6.89 16.43 15.60
C ARG A 234 -8.39 16.65 15.65
N ARG A 235 -9.14 15.79 16.38
CA ARG A 235 -10.58 15.95 16.58
C ARG A 235 -10.91 17.26 17.31
N ALA A 236 -10.14 17.61 18.34
CA ALA A 236 -10.32 18.87 19.07
C ALA A 236 -10.10 20.10 18.18
N LEU A 237 -9.04 20.08 17.36
CA LEU A 237 -8.77 21.15 16.39
C LEU A 237 -9.88 21.25 15.34
N ALA A 238 -10.30 20.13 14.78
CA ALA A 238 -11.32 20.10 13.73
C ALA A 238 -12.68 20.63 14.19
N ARG A 239 -13.04 20.45 15.48
CA ARG A 239 -14.27 21.05 16.05
C ARG A 239 -14.23 22.58 16.10
N VAL A 240 -13.03 23.16 16.11
CA VAL A 240 -12.85 24.63 16.06
C VAL A 240 -12.77 25.11 14.62
N GLU A 241 -12.21 24.32 13.72
CA GLU A 241 -11.96 24.67 12.32
C GLU A 241 -13.18 24.47 11.42
N GLY A 242 -14.08 23.52 11.74
CA GLY A 242 -15.18 23.17 10.86
C GLY A 242 -16.16 22.16 11.45
N VAL A 243 -16.58 21.20 10.66
CA VAL A 243 -17.56 20.17 10.99
C VAL A 243 -16.85 18.86 11.33
N VAL A 244 -17.27 18.18 12.40
CA VAL A 244 -16.71 16.87 12.78
C VAL A 244 -17.84 15.87 12.99
N HIS A 245 -17.76 14.74 12.29
CA HIS A 245 -18.52 13.54 12.60
C HIS A 245 -17.53 12.49 13.11
N GLU A 246 -17.83 11.86 14.24
CA GLU A 246 -16.90 10.90 14.84
C GLU A 246 -17.62 9.83 15.65
N ALA A 247 -16.97 8.66 15.72
CA ALA A 247 -17.20 7.62 16.69
C ALA A 247 -15.87 7.21 17.31
N ASP A 248 -15.84 6.23 18.20
CA ASP A 248 -14.58 5.79 18.83
C ASP A 248 -13.53 5.38 17.79
N ALA A 249 -13.94 4.69 16.75
CA ALA A 249 -13.05 4.06 15.78
C ALA A 249 -12.73 4.91 14.55
N TRP A 250 -13.49 5.95 14.24
CA TRP A 250 -13.32 6.75 13.02
C TRP A 250 -13.68 8.22 13.21
N SER A 251 -13.24 9.08 12.27
CA SER A 251 -13.66 10.49 12.22
C SER A 251 -13.60 11.07 10.81
N VAL A 252 -14.57 11.95 10.52
CA VAL A 252 -14.66 12.76 9.31
C VAL A 252 -14.56 14.22 9.70
N HIS A 253 -13.63 14.93 9.06
CA HIS A 253 -13.31 16.32 9.37
C HIS A 253 -13.65 17.21 8.18
N GLY A 254 -14.78 17.89 8.22
CA GLY A 254 -15.16 18.92 7.25
C GLY A 254 -14.38 20.19 7.50
N LEU A 255 -13.51 20.56 6.57
CA LEU A 255 -12.56 21.66 6.72
C LEU A 255 -12.80 22.74 5.66
N PRO A 256 -12.54 24.04 5.97
CA PRO A 256 -12.63 25.11 4.98
C PRO A 256 -11.72 24.84 3.77
N ALA A 257 -12.22 25.15 2.56
CA ALA A 257 -11.50 24.89 1.30
C ALA A 257 -10.25 25.77 1.08
N ALA A 258 -10.03 26.79 1.88
CA ALA A 258 -8.97 27.77 1.67
C ALA A 258 -7.53 27.18 1.80
N ARG A 259 -7.39 26.03 2.44
CA ARG A 259 -6.11 25.36 2.64
C ARG A 259 -6.28 23.85 2.64
N PHE A 260 -5.48 23.16 1.86
CA PHE A 260 -5.40 21.71 1.93
C PHE A 260 -4.87 21.27 3.30
N ALA A 261 -5.63 20.43 3.97
CA ALA A 261 -5.30 19.93 5.30
C ALA A 261 -5.63 18.43 5.39
N PRO A 262 -4.75 17.56 4.88
CA PRO A 262 -4.94 16.11 4.91
C PRO A 262 -4.90 15.59 6.36
N VAL A 263 -5.61 14.49 6.61
CA VAL A 263 -5.60 13.82 7.91
C VAL A 263 -5.02 12.41 7.74
N GLY A 264 -3.73 12.27 7.95
CA GLY A 264 -3.01 10.99 7.89
C GLY A 264 -3.04 10.23 9.22
N LEU A 265 -4.23 10.03 9.80
CA LEU A 265 -4.43 9.33 11.07
C LEU A 265 -5.34 8.12 10.88
N PRO A 266 -5.22 7.08 11.72
CA PRO A 266 -6.06 5.90 11.62
C PRO A 266 -7.55 6.23 11.52
N ARG A 267 -8.16 5.75 10.41
CA ARG A 267 -9.59 5.93 10.08
C ARG A 267 -10.11 7.35 10.24
N SER A 268 -9.29 8.30 9.84
CA SER A 268 -9.63 9.72 9.86
C SER A 268 -9.47 10.31 8.46
N ILE A 269 -10.44 11.08 7.99
CA ILE A 269 -10.42 11.66 6.65
C ILE A 269 -10.85 13.13 6.69
N ALA A 270 -10.15 13.98 5.93
CA ALA A 270 -10.56 15.36 5.69
C ALA A 270 -11.57 15.44 4.54
N VAL A 271 -12.48 16.41 4.60
CA VAL A 271 -13.41 16.75 3.50
C VAL A 271 -13.23 18.22 3.15
N HIS A 272 -12.99 18.47 1.86
CA HIS A 272 -12.90 19.80 1.27
C HIS A 272 -14.02 19.99 0.26
N ALA A 273 -14.98 20.86 0.56
CA ALA A 273 -16.04 21.23 -0.38
C ALA A 273 -15.53 22.32 -1.31
N LEU A 274 -15.31 21.98 -2.58
CA LEU A 274 -14.82 22.92 -3.61
C LEU A 274 -15.23 22.43 -5.02
N PRO A 275 -15.38 23.35 -5.97
CA PRO A 275 -15.67 22.99 -7.36
C PRO A 275 -14.48 22.29 -8.03
N ASP A 276 -14.75 21.52 -9.06
CA ASP A 276 -13.74 20.67 -9.74
C ASP A 276 -12.55 21.45 -10.30
N ASP A 277 -12.81 22.66 -10.83
CA ASP A 277 -11.77 23.54 -11.37
C ASP A 277 -10.80 24.08 -10.31
N ALA A 278 -11.15 24.00 -9.03
CA ALA A 278 -10.28 24.39 -7.93
C ALA A 278 -9.43 23.23 -7.38
N VAL A 279 -9.74 21.98 -7.72
CA VAL A 279 -9.03 20.79 -7.19
C VAL A 279 -7.56 20.80 -7.62
N ASP A 280 -7.29 21.05 -8.90
CA ASP A 280 -5.93 21.09 -9.44
C ASP A 280 -5.07 22.15 -8.75
N ALA A 281 -5.62 23.35 -8.56
CA ALA A 281 -4.91 24.45 -7.91
C ALA A 281 -4.63 24.12 -6.42
N LEU A 282 -5.57 23.47 -5.73
CA LEU A 282 -5.38 23.03 -4.35
C LEU A 282 -4.29 21.98 -4.20
N LEU A 283 -4.21 21.04 -5.14
CA LEU A 283 -3.33 19.86 -5.05
C LEU A 283 -1.96 20.06 -5.71
N ALA A 284 -1.83 20.99 -6.66
CA ALA A 284 -0.59 21.22 -7.39
C ALA A 284 0.66 21.38 -6.49
N PRO A 285 0.63 22.10 -5.36
CA PRO A 285 1.77 22.21 -4.46
C PRO A 285 2.20 20.86 -3.83
N HIS A 286 1.32 19.87 -3.87
CA HIS A 286 1.49 18.57 -3.22
C HIS A 286 1.67 17.43 -4.23
N ALA A 287 1.64 17.71 -5.53
CA ALA A 287 1.63 16.70 -6.59
C ALA A 287 2.76 15.68 -6.45
N ALA A 288 3.98 16.11 -6.09
CA ALA A 288 5.15 15.24 -5.93
C ALA A 288 5.02 14.19 -4.81
N SER A 289 4.09 14.39 -3.87
CA SER A 289 3.83 13.47 -2.75
C SER A 289 2.57 12.62 -2.95
N LEU A 290 1.87 12.78 -4.09
CA LEU A 290 0.67 12.02 -4.38
C LEU A 290 1.01 10.67 -5.00
N SER A 291 0.45 9.59 -4.45
CA SER A 291 0.53 8.23 -4.99
C SER A 291 -0.69 7.88 -5.84
N THR A 292 -1.89 8.10 -5.29
CA THR A 292 -3.14 7.71 -5.97
C THR A 292 -4.22 8.78 -5.82
N ILE A 293 -5.00 8.96 -6.88
CA ILE A 293 -6.24 9.73 -6.86
C ILE A 293 -7.40 8.79 -7.22
N GLY A 294 -8.34 8.64 -6.27
CA GLY A 294 -9.61 7.97 -6.52
C GLY A 294 -10.62 8.99 -7.03
N THR A 295 -11.12 8.87 -8.27
CA THR A 295 -12.10 9.82 -8.81
C THR A 295 -13.15 9.14 -9.68
N ASP A 296 -14.37 9.69 -9.63
CA ASP A 296 -15.48 9.40 -10.55
C ASP A 296 -15.67 10.50 -11.62
N GLY A 297 -14.84 11.55 -11.59
CA GLY A 297 -14.83 12.66 -12.52
C GLY A 297 -13.59 12.69 -13.42
N VAL A 298 -13.23 13.88 -13.90
CA VAL A 298 -12.03 14.11 -14.70
C VAL A 298 -10.83 14.17 -13.77
N PRO A 299 -9.84 13.27 -13.92
CA PRO A 299 -8.68 13.27 -13.04
C PRO A 299 -7.72 14.41 -13.38
N PRO A 300 -7.01 14.95 -12.38
CA PRO A 300 -5.82 15.76 -12.62
C PRO A 300 -4.77 14.99 -13.44
N THR A 301 -4.06 15.68 -14.33
CA THR A 301 -3.11 15.06 -15.26
C THR A 301 -1.68 15.08 -14.71
N TRP A 302 -1.36 14.26 -13.70
CA TRP A 302 0.01 14.06 -13.21
C TRP A 302 0.48 12.64 -13.54
N ALA A 303 1.44 12.52 -14.45
CA ALA A 303 1.86 11.26 -15.07
C ALA A 303 2.35 10.18 -14.07
N HIS A 304 2.82 10.57 -12.89
CA HIS A 304 3.33 9.62 -11.87
C HIS A 304 2.22 9.14 -10.92
N VAL A 305 1.06 9.80 -10.90
CA VAL A 305 -0.03 9.50 -9.98
C VAL A 305 -0.95 8.45 -10.59
N ARG A 306 -1.22 7.40 -9.82
CA ARG A 306 -2.22 6.40 -10.23
C ARG A 306 -3.62 6.98 -10.10
N VAL A 307 -4.43 6.81 -11.14
CA VAL A 307 -5.84 7.19 -11.13
C VAL A 307 -6.71 5.93 -11.15
N CYS A 308 -7.73 5.90 -10.30
CA CYS A 308 -8.69 4.80 -10.23
C CYS A 308 -10.07 5.30 -9.78
N ARG A 309 -11.05 4.43 -9.73
CA ARG A 309 -12.36 4.76 -9.14
C ARG A 309 -12.28 4.75 -7.62
N PRO A 310 -13.10 5.56 -6.91
CA PRO A 310 -13.36 5.39 -5.49
C PRO A 310 -13.80 3.93 -5.20
N GLY A 311 -13.25 3.34 -4.15
CA GLY A 311 -13.46 1.93 -3.81
C GLY A 311 -12.37 0.98 -4.35
N ASP A 312 -11.54 1.43 -5.31
CA ASP A 312 -10.44 0.67 -5.89
C ASP A 312 -9.05 1.22 -5.50
N MET A 313 -9.02 2.24 -4.64
CA MET A 313 -7.74 2.87 -4.28
C MET A 313 -6.78 1.88 -3.62
N GLN A 314 -7.28 1.04 -2.72
CA GLN A 314 -6.52 0.05 -1.97
C GLN A 314 -6.34 -1.30 -2.68
N ARG A 315 -6.86 -1.42 -3.90
CA ARG A 315 -6.79 -2.64 -4.73
C ARG A 315 -6.08 -2.36 -6.06
N PRO A 316 -4.80 -1.96 -6.02
CA PRO A 316 -4.07 -1.71 -7.24
C PRO A 316 -3.89 -3.01 -8.04
N PRO A 317 -4.00 -2.99 -9.38
CA PRO A 317 -3.66 -4.15 -10.19
C PRO A 317 -2.16 -4.47 -10.06
N LEU A 318 -1.78 -5.74 -10.21
CA LEU A 318 -0.38 -6.17 -10.14
C LEU A 318 0.48 -5.44 -11.19
N VAL A 319 -0.02 -5.36 -12.42
CA VAL A 319 0.67 -4.65 -13.52
C VAL A 319 0.23 -3.20 -13.52
N ARG A 320 1.10 -2.34 -13.04
CA ARG A 320 0.89 -0.89 -12.94
C ARG A 320 2.22 -0.14 -12.83
N LEU A 321 2.19 1.15 -12.93
CA LEU A 321 3.26 1.99 -12.38
C LEU A 321 3.08 2.10 -10.85
N HIS A 322 4.16 1.96 -10.10
CA HIS A 322 4.20 2.20 -8.66
C HIS A 322 4.92 3.53 -8.43
N ASP A 323 4.18 4.56 -8.03
CA ASP A 323 4.68 5.94 -7.90
C ASP A 323 5.47 6.40 -9.15
N GLY A 324 4.91 6.12 -10.32
CA GLY A 324 5.51 6.47 -11.63
C GLY A 324 6.59 5.51 -12.14
N LEU A 325 7.01 4.53 -11.34
CA LEU A 325 8.02 3.54 -11.72
C LEU A 325 7.35 2.29 -12.31
N ASP A 326 7.83 1.81 -13.47
CA ASP A 326 7.57 0.44 -13.90
C ASP A 326 8.33 -0.51 -12.97
N TRP A 327 7.68 -0.85 -11.84
CA TRP A 327 8.30 -1.62 -10.79
C TRP A 327 8.59 -3.07 -11.21
N ILE A 328 7.80 -3.63 -12.15
CA ILE A 328 8.02 -4.99 -12.65
C ILE A 328 9.30 -5.02 -13.49
N ALA A 329 9.48 -4.08 -14.41
CA ALA A 329 10.73 -3.93 -15.14
C ALA A 329 11.90 -3.61 -14.21
N ALA A 330 11.67 -2.84 -13.14
CA ALA A 330 12.71 -2.50 -12.16
C ALA A 330 13.19 -3.70 -11.32
N THR A 331 12.45 -4.83 -11.29
CA THR A 331 12.90 -6.11 -10.69
C THR A 331 13.85 -6.92 -11.58
N LEU A 332 14.18 -6.40 -12.76
CA LEU A 332 15.08 -7.03 -13.70
C LEU A 332 16.39 -6.24 -13.81
N ARG A 333 17.46 -6.92 -14.18
CA ARG A 333 18.75 -6.29 -14.50
C ARG A 333 18.64 -5.51 -15.79
N ASP A 334 19.26 -4.35 -15.82
CA ASP A 334 19.41 -3.57 -17.04
C ASP A 334 20.65 -4.10 -17.81
N ASP A 335 20.44 -4.97 -18.78
CA ASP A 335 21.51 -5.60 -19.57
C ASP A 335 22.37 -4.57 -20.34
N GLN A 336 21.91 -3.31 -20.48
CA GLN A 336 22.70 -2.25 -21.10
C GLN A 336 23.64 -1.56 -20.09
N ALA A 337 23.23 -1.38 -18.84
CA ALA A 337 24.07 -0.78 -17.81
C ALA A 337 25.25 -1.70 -17.43
N ASP A 338 25.04 -3.00 -17.40
CA ASP A 338 26.07 -4.01 -17.11
C ASP A 338 27.15 -4.13 -18.22
N ARG A 339 26.86 -3.71 -19.45
CA ARG A 339 27.82 -3.72 -20.56
C ARG A 339 28.79 -2.54 -20.53
N VAL A 340 28.46 -1.47 -19.81
CA VAL A 340 29.30 -0.27 -19.71
C VAL A 340 30.28 -0.36 -18.53
N GLN A 341 30.05 -1.28 -17.58
CA GLN A 341 30.94 -1.48 -16.42
C GLN A 341 31.93 -2.68 -16.58
N ARG A 342 31.92 -3.37 -17.71
CA ARG A 342 32.93 -4.36 -18.10
C ARG A 342 33.80 -3.76 -19.22
#